data_231c9e061cc290c736aeb8de90ba5567
#
_entry.id   231c9e061cc290c736aeb8de90ba5567
#
_cell.length_a   1.000
_cell.length_b   1.000
_cell.length_c   1.000
_cell.angle_alpha   90.00
_cell.angle_beta   90.00
_cell.angle_gamma   90.00
#
_symmetry.space_group_name_H-M   'P 1'
#
loop_
_entity.id
_entity.type
_entity.pdbx_description
1 polymer ?
#
loop_
_entity_poly.entity_id
_entity_poly.type
_entity_poly.pdbx_seq_one_letter_code
_entity_poly.pdbx_strand_id
1 'polypeptide(L)'
;MLKTGKALKVSIYLSEGDSRHAAILDYLFFRGISGATVFKGVAGFGADHRLHSASYVEISDKLPVKIEFIESEQKVQEVLGKLEEMAGRGMIEVQETKIVKPAVPSRHGAGEAQPAVKIEGKAKLMRIYIGEDDRWNDKPLYKKLVEAMRANDLAGATVYRGVLGYGAHRRFHRDKPFHLSHDASMMISVVDTEEKIRGFLPVLERMVQEGLIVLSDVDVVKY
;
A
#
# COMPACT_ATOMS: atom_id res chain seq x y z
N MET A 1 -9.74 21.71 2.58
CA MET A 1 -8.48 21.78 3.36
C MET A 1 -8.20 20.38 3.88
N LEU A 2 -7.16 19.71 3.39
CA LEU A 2 -6.76 18.37 3.82
C LEU A 2 -6.41 18.37 5.31
N LYS A 3 -7.08 17.54 6.12
CA LYS A 3 -6.69 17.31 7.52
C LYS A 3 -5.51 16.32 7.52
N THR A 4 -4.29 16.83 7.47
CA THR A 4 -3.09 16.00 7.62
C THR A 4 -2.94 15.61 9.10
N GLY A 5 -2.88 14.31 9.39
CA GLY A 5 -2.63 13.76 10.72
C GLY A 5 -1.32 12.97 10.76
N LYS A 6 -0.61 13.00 11.88
CA LYS A 6 0.48 12.05 12.16
C LYS A 6 -0.10 10.64 12.23
N ALA A 7 0.57 9.68 11.62
CA ALA A 7 0.21 8.28 11.65
C ALA A 7 1.46 7.41 11.62
N LEU A 8 1.30 6.15 11.93
CA LEU A 8 2.34 5.14 11.79
C LEU A 8 1.93 4.14 10.69
N LYS A 9 2.85 3.85 9.78
CA LYS A 9 2.78 2.71 8.88
C LYS A 9 3.47 1.54 9.57
N VAL A 10 2.80 0.42 9.69
CA VAL A 10 3.34 -0.84 10.18
C VAL A 10 3.45 -1.83 9.03
N SER A 11 4.62 -2.43 8.86
CA SER A 11 4.89 -3.49 7.89
C SER A 11 5.38 -4.73 8.63
N ILE A 12 4.68 -5.86 8.45
CA ILE A 12 5.03 -7.15 9.06
C ILE A 12 5.49 -8.08 7.95
N TYR A 13 6.72 -8.58 8.04
CA TYR A 13 7.33 -9.47 7.06
C TYR A 13 7.35 -10.89 7.59
N LEU A 14 6.73 -11.81 6.85
CA LEU A 14 6.58 -13.23 7.17
C LEU A 14 6.99 -14.08 5.97
N SER A 15 7.15 -15.39 6.16
CA SER A 15 7.26 -16.36 5.07
C SER A 15 5.87 -16.89 4.68
N GLU A 16 5.64 -17.25 3.41
CA GLU A 16 4.35 -17.70 2.89
C GLU A 16 3.82 -18.98 3.56
N GLY A 17 4.69 -19.93 3.87
CA GLY A 17 4.32 -21.16 4.62
C GLY A 17 3.83 -20.90 6.05
N ASP A 18 3.74 -19.63 6.44
CA ASP A 18 3.28 -19.16 7.72
C ASP A 18 1.81 -18.72 7.61
N SER A 19 0.89 -19.58 8.04
CA SER A 19 -0.55 -19.28 8.04
C SER A 19 -0.96 -18.10 8.95
N ARG A 20 -0.01 -17.56 9.72
CA ARG A 20 -0.24 -16.45 10.66
C ARG A 20 -0.69 -15.16 10.00
N HIS A 21 -0.38 -14.94 8.72
CA HIS A 21 -0.79 -13.73 8.02
C HIS A 21 -2.31 -13.54 8.01
N ALA A 22 -3.10 -14.62 7.87
CA ALA A 22 -4.56 -14.55 7.94
C ALA A 22 -5.03 -14.23 9.37
N ALA A 23 -4.46 -14.89 10.37
CA ALA A 23 -4.80 -14.63 11.78
C ALA A 23 -4.42 -13.20 12.22
N ILE A 24 -3.29 -12.67 11.75
CA ILE A 24 -2.91 -11.27 11.98
C ILE A 24 -3.92 -10.32 11.34
N LEU A 25 -4.35 -10.59 10.11
CA LEU A 25 -5.33 -9.75 9.43
C LEU A 25 -6.68 -9.76 10.15
N ASP A 26 -7.15 -10.94 10.60
CA ASP A 26 -8.35 -11.08 11.41
C ASP A 26 -8.23 -10.30 12.74
N TYR A 27 -7.10 -10.44 13.43
CA TYR A 27 -6.83 -9.69 14.67
C TYR A 27 -6.91 -8.17 14.44
N LEU A 28 -6.22 -7.64 13.42
CA LEU A 28 -6.27 -6.22 13.07
C LEU A 28 -7.70 -5.74 12.78
N PHE A 29 -8.47 -6.55 12.04
CA PHE A 29 -9.86 -6.26 11.74
C PHE A 29 -10.72 -6.16 13.00
N PHE A 30 -10.62 -7.14 13.91
CA PHE A 30 -11.37 -7.15 15.17
C PHE A 30 -10.94 -6.04 16.13
N ARG A 31 -9.69 -5.61 16.07
CA ARG A 31 -9.16 -4.46 16.83
C ARG A 31 -9.54 -3.10 16.24
N GLY A 32 -10.28 -3.06 15.16
CA GLY A 32 -10.79 -1.84 14.57
C GLY A 32 -9.76 -1.03 13.79
N ILE A 33 -8.67 -1.66 13.32
CA ILE A 33 -7.76 -1.03 12.36
C ILE A 33 -8.54 -0.74 11.07
N SER A 34 -8.37 0.46 10.52
CA SER A 34 -9.21 0.99 9.44
C SER A 34 -9.03 0.27 8.11
N GLY A 35 -7.87 -0.31 7.86
CA GLY A 35 -7.55 -1.12 6.69
C GLY A 35 -6.20 -1.80 6.81
N ALA A 36 -6.05 -2.98 6.22
CA ALA A 36 -4.79 -3.69 6.12
C ALA A 36 -4.72 -4.46 4.80
N THR A 37 -3.53 -4.55 4.21
CA THR A 37 -3.30 -5.23 2.94
C THR A 37 -2.14 -6.21 3.09
N VAL A 38 -2.32 -7.39 2.52
CA VAL A 38 -1.29 -8.42 2.42
C VAL A 38 -0.74 -8.44 1.00
N PHE A 39 0.56 -8.25 0.88
CA PHE A 39 1.31 -8.36 -0.37
C PHE A 39 2.13 -9.65 -0.36
N LYS A 40 2.18 -10.33 -1.49
CA LYS A 40 3.01 -11.51 -1.71
C LYS A 40 4.21 -11.12 -2.57
N GLY A 41 5.41 -11.42 -2.09
CA GLY A 41 6.63 -11.28 -2.88
C GLY A 41 6.71 -12.39 -3.95
N VAL A 42 7.37 -12.09 -5.05
CA VAL A 42 7.66 -13.09 -6.10
C VAL A 42 9.06 -13.67 -5.97
N ALA A 43 9.92 -13.03 -5.19
CA ALA A 43 11.24 -13.50 -4.80
C ALA A 43 11.72 -12.76 -3.55
N GLY A 44 12.67 -13.35 -2.83
CA GLY A 44 13.31 -12.72 -1.68
C GLY A 44 14.18 -13.71 -0.90
N PHE A 45 14.87 -13.21 0.11
CA PHE A 45 15.56 -14.02 1.09
C PHE A 45 15.28 -13.46 2.50
N GLY A 46 15.29 -14.33 3.47
CA GLY A 46 15.08 -13.98 4.87
C GLY A 46 16.33 -14.25 5.72
N ALA A 47 16.13 -14.42 7.02
CA ALA A 47 17.20 -14.72 7.98
C ALA A 47 17.93 -16.05 7.73
N ASP A 48 17.38 -16.93 6.90
CA ASP A 48 18.01 -18.18 6.47
C ASP A 48 19.00 -18.00 5.31
N HIS A 49 19.13 -16.78 4.77
CA HIS A 49 19.98 -16.41 3.62
C HIS A 49 19.72 -17.24 2.35
N ARG A 50 18.59 -17.96 2.26
CA ARG A 50 18.22 -18.72 1.05
C ARG A 50 17.35 -17.87 0.14
N LEU A 51 17.68 -17.86 -1.15
CA LEU A 51 16.86 -17.20 -2.16
C LEU A 51 15.62 -18.04 -2.46
N HIS A 52 14.45 -17.46 -2.26
CA HIS A 52 13.15 -18.02 -2.61
C HIS A 52 12.59 -17.26 -3.81
N SER A 53 12.13 -17.96 -4.86
CA SER A 53 11.60 -17.34 -6.07
C SER A 53 10.50 -18.20 -6.68
N ALA A 54 9.43 -17.57 -7.17
CA ALA A 54 8.36 -18.23 -7.92
C ALA A 54 8.78 -18.75 -9.29
N SER A 55 9.95 -18.33 -9.80
CA SER A 55 10.45 -18.72 -11.14
C SER A 55 11.19 -20.05 -11.17
N TYR A 56 11.54 -20.65 -10.05
CA TYR A 56 12.14 -21.98 -9.98
C TYR A 56 11.04 -23.03 -9.78
N VAL A 57 11.15 -24.14 -10.52
CA VAL A 57 10.15 -25.25 -10.62
C VAL A 57 9.87 -25.95 -9.28
N GLU A 58 10.69 -25.79 -8.28
CA GLU A 58 10.37 -26.12 -6.90
C GLU A 58 9.47 -25.01 -6.33
N ILE A 59 8.19 -25.33 -6.17
CA ILE A 59 7.20 -24.48 -5.49
C ILE A 59 7.74 -24.17 -4.11
N SER A 60 8.38 -23.00 -3.98
CA SER A 60 8.88 -22.55 -2.67
C SER A 60 7.71 -22.06 -1.85
N ASP A 61 7.23 -22.85 -0.90
CA ASP A 61 6.24 -22.48 0.12
C ASP A 61 6.74 -21.37 1.07
N LYS A 62 7.81 -20.68 0.68
CA LYS A 62 8.53 -19.72 1.53
C LYS A 62 8.71 -18.34 0.90
N LEU A 63 7.88 -17.98 -0.07
CA LEU A 63 7.89 -16.62 -0.60
C LEU A 63 7.60 -15.60 0.52
N PRO A 64 8.23 -14.41 0.48
CA PRO A 64 7.96 -13.40 1.49
C PRO A 64 6.53 -12.87 1.39
N VAL A 65 5.89 -12.72 2.53
CA VAL A 65 4.57 -12.09 2.68
C VAL A 65 4.75 -10.83 3.52
N LYS A 66 4.22 -9.71 3.05
CA LYS A 66 4.20 -8.44 3.79
C LYS A 66 2.76 -8.05 4.12
N ILE A 67 2.46 -7.89 5.39
CA ILE A 67 1.21 -7.25 5.84
C ILE A 67 1.52 -5.78 6.10
N GLU A 68 0.69 -4.89 5.58
CA GLU A 68 0.87 -3.45 5.76
C GLU A 68 -0.43 -2.79 6.18
N PHE A 69 -0.38 -1.92 7.20
CA PHE A 69 -1.49 -1.06 7.61
C PHE A 69 -0.97 0.29 8.08
N ILE A 70 -1.86 1.28 8.07
CA ILE A 70 -1.55 2.64 8.50
C ILE A 70 -2.67 3.10 9.43
N GLU A 71 -2.27 3.59 10.61
CA GLU A 71 -3.22 3.99 11.64
C GLU A 71 -2.61 5.07 12.55
N SER A 72 -3.43 5.67 13.42
CA SER A 72 -2.96 6.58 14.46
C SER A 72 -1.95 5.89 15.38
N GLU A 73 -1.02 6.65 15.94
CA GLU A 73 0.00 6.15 16.88
C GLU A 73 -0.64 5.41 18.05
N GLN A 74 -1.72 5.96 18.63
CA GLN A 74 -2.43 5.32 19.73
C GLN A 74 -2.91 3.92 19.39
N LYS A 75 -3.61 3.74 18.26
CA LYS A 75 -4.12 2.42 17.84
C LYS A 75 -2.99 1.44 17.50
N VAL A 76 -1.88 1.92 16.93
CA VAL A 76 -0.71 1.07 16.68
C VAL A 76 -0.15 0.55 18.01
N GLN A 77 0.01 1.40 19.02
CA GLN A 77 0.49 0.98 20.34
C GLN A 77 -0.42 -0.05 21.00
N GLU A 78 -1.74 0.07 20.84
CA GLU A 78 -2.73 -0.88 21.38
C GLU A 78 -2.62 -2.30 20.79
N VAL A 79 -2.11 -2.44 19.55
CA VAL A 79 -2.03 -3.73 18.86
C VAL A 79 -0.60 -4.28 18.77
N LEU A 80 0.43 -3.45 18.94
CA LEU A 80 1.82 -3.78 18.63
C LEU A 80 2.32 -4.98 19.44
N GLY A 81 2.11 -5.01 20.75
CA GLY A 81 2.57 -6.11 21.60
C GLY A 81 2.00 -7.48 21.20
N LYS A 82 0.71 -7.52 20.78
CA LYS A 82 0.13 -8.77 20.28
C LYS A 82 0.61 -9.13 18.88
N LEU A 83 0.90 -8.13 18.05
CA LEU A 83 1.50 -8.36 16.73
C LEU A 83 2.91 -8.93 16.84
N GLU A 84 3.71 -8.51 17.81
CA GLU A 84 5.04 -9.09 18.11
C GLU A 84 4.94 -10.58 18.45
N GLU A 85 4.00 -10.96 19.33
CA GLU A 85 3.74 -12.37 19.64
C GLU A 85 3.33 -13.16 18.37
N MET A 86 2.39 -12.61 17.58
CA MET A 86 1.86 -13.28 16.40
C MET A 86 2.88 -13.36 15.26
N ALA A 87 3.73 -12.34 15.08
CA ALA A 87 4.78 -12.35 14.08
C ALA A 87 5.90 -13.34 14.39
N GLY A 88 6.15 -13.64 15.66
CA GLY A 88 7.14 -14.61 16.09
C GLY A 88 8.54 -14.28 15.56
N ARG A 89 9.04 -15.03 14.56
CA ARG A 89 10.34 -14.78 13.91
C ARG A 89 10.26 -13.75 12.76
N GLY A 90 9.06 -13.24 12.46
CA GLY A 90 8.86 -12.20 11.46
C GLY A 90 9.43 -10.86 11.92
N MET A 91 9.73 -9.99 10.96
CA MET A 91 10.18 -8.62 11.24
C MET A 91 8.97 -7.68 11.25
N ILE A 92 8.94 -6.77 12.21
CA ILE A 92 7.96 -5.66 12.25
C ILE A 92 8.73 -4.34 12.06
N GLU A 93 8.38 -3.60 11.03
CA GLU A 93 8.85 -2.25 10.74
C GLU A 93 7.76 -1.26 11.10
N VAL A 94 8.10 -0.19 11.82
CA VAL A 94 7.21 0.93 12.10
C VAL A 94 7.82 2.20 11.52
N GLN A 95 7.06 2.94 10.71
CA GLN A 95 7.50 4.16 10.05
C GLN A 95 6.52 5.30 10.29
N GLU A 96 7.03 6.46 10.71
CA GLU A 96 6.20 7.67 10.74
C GLU A 96 5.74 8.06 9.33
N THR A 97 4.47 8.44 9.23
CA THR A 97 3.88 8.88 7.96
C THR A 97 2.82 9.96 8.21
N LYS A 98 2.37 10.62 7.14
CA LYS A 98 1.29 11.61 7.23
C LYS A 98 0.11 11.14 6.39
N ILE A 99 -1.03 10.95 7.02
CA ILE A 99 -2.29 10.75 6.28
C ILE A 99 -2.67 12.09 5.65
N VAL A 100 -2.75 12.12 4.32
CA VAL A 100 -3.19 13.29 3.54
C VAL A 100 -4.70 13.20 3.28
N LYS A 101 -5.20 11.99 3.06
CA LYS A 101 -6.62 11.69 2.89
C LYS A 101 -6.95 10.37 3.59
N PRO A 102 -7.84 10.37 4.59
CA PRO A 102 -8.33 9.12 5.17
C PRO A 102 -9.25 8.40 4.18
N ALA A 103 -9.35 7.08 4.30
CA ALA A 103 -10.25 6.27 3.49
C ALA A 103 -11.72 6.58 3.82
N VAL A 104 -12.48 7.14 2.87
CA VAL A 104 -13.92 7.46 2.97
C VAL A 104 -14.61 7.18 1.63
N PRO A 105 -15.86 6.70 1.59
CA PRO A 105 -16.59 6.42 0.34
C PRO A 105 -17.11 7.65 -0.42
N SER A 106 -16.84 7.84 -1.71
CA SER A 106 -17.66 8.53 -2.75
C SER A 106 -17.02 8.99 -4.11
N ARG A 107 -17.60 9.83 -4.99
CA ARG A 107 -17.67 9.77 -6.48
C ARG A 107 -16.97 10.87 -7.33
N HIS A 108 -16.42 10.52 -8.44
CA HIS A 108 -15.87 10.91 -9.80
C HIS A 108 -15.50 12.34 -10.30
N GLY A 109 -14.46 12.44 -11.25
CA GLY A 109 -14.13 13.52 -12.19
C GLY A 109 -12.65 13.67 -12.69
N ALA A 110 -12.27 13.88 -13.94
CA ALA A 110 -10.95 13.74 -14.62
C ALA A 110 -10.09 14.99 -14.94
N GLY A 111 -8.82 14.82 -15.41
CA GLY A 111 -7.89 15.84 -15.93
C GLY A 111 -6.47 15.37 -16.37
N GLU A 112 -5.67 16.14 -17.16
CA GLU A 112 -4.43 15.78 -17.92
C GLU A 112 -3.14 16.57 -17.54
N ALA A 113 -2.03 16.50 -18.18
CA ALA A 113 -0.68 16.01 -17.95
C ALA A 113 0.56 16.75 -18.48
N GLN A 114 1.84 16.53 -18.05
CA GLN A 114 3.16 16.91 -18.62
C GLN A 114 4.44 16.17 -18.09
N PRO A 115 5.68 16.35 -18.68
CA PRO A 115 6.85 15.45 -18.62
C PRO A 115 7.90 15.54 -17.48
N ALA A 116 8.84 14.56 -17.37
CA ALA A 116 9.62 14.17 -16.19
C ALA A 116 11.02 14.78 -15.95
N VAL A 117 11.47 14.87 -14.69
CA VAL A 117 12.73 15.44 -14.19
C VAL A 117 13.47 14.48 -13.23
N LYS A 118 14.80 14.55 -13.19
CA LYS A 118 15.70 13.72 -12.38
C LYS A 118 15.70 14.13 -10.89
N ILE A 119 15.71 13.15 -9.97
CA ILE A 119 15.63 13.38 -8.53
C ILE A 119 16.85 12.78 -7.82
N GLU A 120 17.48 13.54 -6.92
CA GLU A 120 18.50 13.08 -5.97
C GLU A 120 18.34 13.80 -4.62
N GLY A 121 18.60 13.10 -3.50
CA GLY A 121 18.50 13.66 -2.15
C GLY A 121 17.11 13.56 -1.53
N LYS A 122 16.69 14.60 -0.82
CA LYS A 122 15.42 14.59 -0.10
C LYS A 122 14.21 14.56 -1.04
N ALA A 123 13.31 13.61 -0.83
CA ALA A 123 12.12 13.41 -1.63
C ALA A 123 10.92 13.00 -0.77
N LYS A 124 9.74 12.93 -1.37
CA LYS A 124 8.52 12.37 -0.77
C LYS A 124 8.16 11.06 -1.44
N LEU A 125 7.86 10.07 -0.63
CA LEU A 125 7.20 8.85 -1.04
C LEU A 125 5.70 9.01 -0.79
N MET A 126 4.93 8.97 -1.87
CA MET A 126 3.47 8.93 -1.83
C MET A 126 2.97 7.52 -2.05
N ARG A 127 2.05 7.06 -1.20
CA ARG A 127 1.32 5.80 -1.39
C ARG A 127 -0.17 6.06 -1.45
N ILE A 128 -0.83 5.42 -2.40
CA ILE A 128 -2.27 5.53 -2.65
C ILE A 128 -2.84 4.12 -2.58
N TYR A 129 -3.77 3.88 -1.65
CA TYR A 129 -4.46 2.61 -1.45
C TYR A 129 -5.89 2.77 -1.92
N ILE A 130 -6.30 1.96 -2.89
CA ILE A 130 -7.61 1.95 -3.54
C ILE A 130 -8.08 0.51 -3.78
N GLY A 131 -9.34 0.32 -4.15
CA GLY A 131 -9.87 -0.96 -4.62
C GLY A 131 -9.48 -1.25 -6.08
N GLU A 132 -9.37 -2.52 -6.45
CA GLU A 132 -9.15 -2.92 -7.85
C GLU A 132 -10.36 -2.57 -8.74
N ASP A 133 -11.56 -2.66 -8.15
CA ASP A 133 -12.81 -2.32 -8.83
C ASP A 133 -13.15 -0.83 -8.86
N ASP A 134 -12.36 0.02 -8.23
CA ASP A 134 -12.54 1.46 -8.31
C ASP A 134 -12.42 1.94 -9.76
N ARG A 135 -13.35 2.80 -10.18
CA ARG A 135 -13.46 3.29 -11.56
C ARG A 135 -13.33 4.79 -11.63
N TRP A 136 -12.78 5.23 -12.76
CA TRP A 136 -12.72 6.62 -13.19
C TRP A 136 -13.15 6.71 -14.65
N ASN A 137 -14.30 7.34 -14.93
CA ASN A 137 -14.89 7.36 -16.28
C ASN A 137 -14.93 5.95 -16.91
N ASP A 138 -15.51 4.98 -16.20
CA ASP A 138 -15.69 3.57 -16.59
C ASP A 138 -14.39 2.77 -16.77
N LYS A 139 -13.22 3.38 -16.52
CA LYS A 139 -11.92 2.70 -16.60
C LYS A 139 -11.34 2.42 -15.19
N PRO A 140 -10.53 1.38 -15.02
CA PRO A 140 -9.89 1.10 -13.74
C PRO A 140 -9.13 2.31 -13.20
N LEU A 141 -9.47 2.76 -11.98
CA LEU A 141 -8.93 3.97 -11.36
C LEU A 141 -7.40 3.92 -11.27
N TYR A 142 -6.81 2.77 -10.87
CA TYR A 142 -5.37 2.65 -10.75
C TYR A 142 -4.63 2.93 -12.07
N LYS A 143 -5.18 2.48 -13.23
CA LYS A 143 -4.61 2.77 -14.55
C LYS A 143 -4.68 4.25 -14.86
N LYS A 144 -5.83 4.88 -14.59
CA LYS A 144 -6.04 6.31 -14.82
C LYS A 144 -5.17 7.19 -13.92
N LEU A 145 -4.91 6.75 -12.70
CA LEU A 145 -3.96 7.44 -11.81
C LEU A 145 -2.53 7.37 -12.36
N VAL A 146 -2.08 6.22 -12.85
CA VAL A 146 -0.75 6.09 -13.48
C VAL A 146 -0.66 6.95 -14.74
N GLU A 147 -1.69 6.98 -15.59
CA GLU A 147 -1.76 7.87 -16.75
C GLU A 147 -1.69 9.35 -16.32
N ALA A 148 -2.45 9.74 -15.30
CA ALA A 148 -2.44 11.11 -14.77
C ALA A 148 -1.08 11.48 -14.15
N MET A 149 -0.43 10.58 -13.43
CA MET A 149 0.91 10.77 -12.86
C MET A 149 1.95 11.00 -13.95
N ARG A 150 1.97 10.11 -14.96
CA ARG A 150 2.83 10.26 -16.14
C ARG A 150 2.58 11.60 -16.83
N ALA A 151 1.34 11.95 -16.91
CA ALA A 151 0.85 13.11 -17.56
C ALA A 151 1.06 14.41 -16.73
N ASN A 152 1.35 14.39 -15.44
CA ASN A 152 1.79 15.48 -14.58
C ASN A 152 3.28 15.39 -14.23
N ASP A 153 4.05 14.73 -15.06
CA ASP A 153 5.52 14.69 -14.99
C ASP A 153 6.09 14.14 -13.66
N LEU A 154 5.39 13.21 -13.04
CA LEU A 154 5.96 12.48 -11.92
C LEU A 154 6.99 11.46 -12.42
N ALA A 155 8.11 11.34 -11.69
CA ALA A 155 9.29 10.57 -12.10
C ALA A 155 9.00 9.09 -12.39
N GLY A 156 8.05 8.48 -11.67
CA GLY A 156 7.63 7.11 -11.91
C GLY A 156 6.57 6.66 -10.91
N ALA A 157 5.85 5.60 -11.26
CA ALA A 157 4.87 4.98 -10.37
C ALA A 157 4.95 3.45 -10.46
N THR A 158 4.84 2.77 -9.32
CA THR A 158 4.74 1.32 -9.24
C THR A 158 3.38 0.95 -8.66
N VAL A 159 2.68 0.04 -9.31
CA VAL A 159 1.40 -0.49 -8.83
C VAL A 159 1.63 -1.87 -8.23
N TYR A 160 1.15 -2.07 -7.01
CA TYR A 160 1.15 -3.36 -6.31
C TYR A 160 -0.30 -3.83 -6.18
N ARG A 161 -0.53 -5.11 -6.40
CA ARG A 161 -1.80 -5.78 -6.13
C ARG A 161 -1.69 -6.58 -4.83
N GLY A 162 -2.57 -6.31 -3.88
CA GLY A 162 -2.70 -7.12 -2.67
C GLY A 162 -3.36 -8.47 -3.00
N VAL A 163 -2.98 -9.51 -2.27
CA VAL A 163 -3.57 -10.85 -2.40
C VAL A 163 -4.61 -11.14 -1.32
N LEU A 164 -4.62 -10.33 -0.26
CA LEU A 164 -5.56 -10.39 0.84
C LEU A 164 -5.61 -9.01 1.52
N GLY A 165 -6.76 -8.60 2.01
CA GLY A 165 -6.88 -7.34 2.72
C GLY A 165 -8.31 -6.92 2.99
N TYR A 166 -8.47 -5.79 3.66
CA TYR A 166 -9.72 -5.06 3.82
C TYR A 166 -9.44 -3.55 3.88
N GLY A 167 -10.42 -2.76 3.48
CA GLY A 167 -10.35 -1.30 3.50
C GLY A 167 -11.46 -0.69 4.35
N ALA A 168 -11.79 0.59 4.10
CA ALA A 168 -12.77 1.38 4.86
C ALA A 168 -14.15 0.72 4.99
N HIS A 169 -14.58 -0.06 4.03
CA HIS A 169 -15.85 -0.80 4.06
C HIS A 169 -15.82 -2.05 4.95
N ARG A 170 -14.66 -2.39 5.56
CA ARG A 170 -14.46 -3.56 6.43
C ARG A 170 -14.91 -4.89 5.79
N ARG A 171 -14.89 -5.00 4.46
CA ARG A 171 -15.12 -6.25 3.74
C ARG A 171 -13.77 -6.92 3.48
N PHE A 172 -13.68 -8.21 3.85
CA PHE A 172 -12.50 -9.01 3.54
C PHE A 172 -12.49 -9.38 2.05
N HIS A 173 -11.43 -8.99 1.37
CA HIS A 173 -11.15 -9.37 0.00
C HIS A 173 -10.08 -10.47 0.03
N ARG A 174 -10.46 -11.67 -0.42
CA ARG A 174 -9.58 -12.85 -0.45
C ARG A 174 -9.63 -13.48 -1.83
N ASP A 175 -8.49 -13.59 -2.50
CA ASP A 175 -8.39 -14.37 -3.73
C ASP A 175 -8.70 -15.84 -3.42
N LYS A 176 -9.76 -16.38 -4.06
CA LYS A 176 -10.04 -17.81 -4.06
C LYS A 176 -9.28 -18.46 -5.21
N PRO A 177 -8.71 -19.68 -5.06
CA PRO A 177 -7.87 -20.29 -6.09
C PRO A 177 -8.57 -20.55 -7.44
N PHE A 178 -9.88 -20.35 -7.54
CA PHE A 178 -10.68 -20.54 -8.78
C PHE A 178 -11.68 -19.41 -9.07
N HIS A 179 -11.68 -18.34 -8.27
CA HIS A 179 -12.46 -17.14 -8.55
C HIS A 179 -11.56 -15.93 -8.28
N LEU A 180 -11.16 -15.22 -9.34
CA LEU A 180 -10.60 -13.89 -9.20
C LEU A 180 -11.67 -13.01 -8.54
N SER A 181 -11.48 -12.72 -7.25
CA SER A 181 -12.25 -11.63 -6.63
C SER A 181 -11.71 -10.33 -7.23
N HIS A 182 -12.54 -9.65 -8.01
CA HIS A 182 -12.17 -8.39 -8.68
C HIS A 182 -12.03 -7.18 -7.74
N ASP A 183 -11.93 -7.40 -6.43
CA ASP A 183 -11.91 -6.34 -5.42
C ASP A 183 -10.69 -6.47 -4.49
N ALA A 184 -9.50 -6.67 -5.08
CA ALA A 184 -8.25 -6.66 -4.33
C ALA A 184 -7.82 -5.23 -3.97
N SER A 185 -7.08 -5.06 -2.87
CA SER A 185 -6.41 -3.79 -2.58
C SER A 185 -5.31 -3.52 -3.60
N MET A 186 -5.33 -2.33 -4.19
CA MET A 186 -4.26 -1.82 -5.05
C MET A 186 -3.49 -0.74 -4.30
N MET A 187 -2.16 -0.81 -4.32
CA MET A 187 -1.29 0.25 -3.81
C MET A 187 -0.45 0.83 -4.94
N ILE A 188 -0.53 2.14 -5.14
CA ILE A 188 0.33 2.87 -6.07
C ILE A 188 1.40 3.58 -5.23
N SER A 189 2.66 3.38 -5.56
CA SER A 189 3.82 3.99 -4.91
C SER A 189 4.54 4.91 -5.88
N VAL A 190 4.80 6.14 -5.46
CA VAL A 190 5.48 7.18 -6.23
C VAL A 190 6.53 7.87 -5.36
N VAL A 191 7.73 8.06 -5.88
CA VAL A 191 8.76 8.90 -5.24
C VAL A 191 9.05 10.08 -6.16
N ASP A 192 8.96 11.29 -5.62
CA ASP A 192 9.30 12.52 -6.33
C ASP A 192 9.66 13.66 -5.37
N THR A 193 10.03 14.81 -5.88
CA THR A 193 10.23 16.02 -5.08
C THR A 193 8.97 16.41 -4.32
N GLU A 194 9.12 17.07 -3.20
CA GLU A 194 7.95 17.56 -2.42
C GLU A 194 7.06 18.48 -3.24
N GLU A 195 7.66 19.31 -4.09
CA GLU A 195 6.95 20.26 -4.95
C GLU A 195 6.02 19.53 -5.94
N LYS A 196 6.55 18.55 -6.69
CA LYS A 196 5.76 17.76 -7.65
C LYS A 196 4.67 16.94 -6.99
N ILE A 197 4.99 16.27 -5.88
CA ILE A 197 3.99 15.51 -5.11
C ILE A 197 2.86 16.43 -4.63
N ARG A 198 3.20 17.60 -4.07
CA ARG A 198 2.18 18.56 -3.60
C ARG A 198 1.38 19.16 -4.75
N GLY A 199 2.01 19.45 -5.88
CA GLY A 199 1.34 19.94 -7.09
C GLY A 199 0.35 18.92 -7.65
N PHE A 200 0.59 17.62 -7.47
CA PHE A 200 -0.29 16.55 -7.94
C PHE A 200 -1.47 16.27 -6.98
N LEU A 201 -1.41 16.64 -5.70
CA LEU A 201 -2.48 16.37 -4.73
C LEU A 201 -3.88 16.84 -5.19
N PRO A 202 -4.07 18.04 -5.81
CA PRO A 202 -5.38 18.45 -6.29
C PRO A 202 -5.96 17.54 -7.38
N VAL A 203 -5.11 16.89 -8.20
CA VAL A 203 -5.53 15.89 -9.18
C VAL A 203 -6.00 14.64 -8.49
N LEU A 204 -5.24 14.18 -7.48
CA LEU A 204 -5.61 13.02 -6.66
C LEU A 204 -6.93 13.22 -5.92
N GLU A 205 -7.14 14.41 -5.32
CA GLU A 205 -8.39 14.70 -4.61
C GLU A 205 -9.64 14.58 -5.48
N ARG A 206 -9.50 14.94 -6.76
CA ARG A 206 -10.59 14.79 -7.73
C ARG A 206 -10.80 13.33 -8.15
N MET A 207 -9.70 12.58 -8.33
CA MET A 207 -9.75 11.22 -8.87
C MET A 207 -10.01 10.17 -7.80
N VAL A 208 -9.36 10.27 -6.65
CA VAL A 208 -9.49 9.32 -5.54
C VAL A 208 -10.56 9.82 -4.60
N GLN A 209 -11.75 9.29 -4.72
CA GLN A 209 -12.87 9.66 -3.86
C GLN A 209 -12.95 8.73 -2.65
N GLU A 210 -12.76 7.44 -2.87
CA GLU A 210 -12.52 6.45 -1.84
C GLU A 210 -11.03 6.04 -1.88
N GLY A 211 -10.40 5.86 -0.73
CA GLY A 211 -9.02 5.43 -0.65
C GLY A 211 -8.21 6.19 0.40
N LEU A 212 -7.02 5.68 0.68
CA LEU A 212 -6.07 6.26 1.62
C LEU A 212 -4.86 6.80 0.84
N ILE A 213 -4.51 8.06 1.08
CA ILE A 213 -3.30 8.68 0.53
C ILE A 213 -2.38 9.07 1.68
N VAL A 214 -1.13 8.62 1.65
CA VAL A 214 -0.12 8.91 2.65
C VAL A 214 1.17 9.44 2.03
N LEU A 215 1.88 10.29 2.78
CA LEU A 215 3.20 10.81 2.43
C LEU A 215 4.20 10.46 3.51
N SER A 216 5.39 10.04 3.10
CA SER A 216 6.56 9.81 3.95
C SER A 216 7.77 10.52 3.39
N ASP A 217 8.66 10.99 4.27
CA ASP A 217 9.96 11.50 3.86
C ASP A 217 10.90 10.34 3.50
N VAL A 218 11.66 10.49 2.42
CA VAL A 218 12.66 9.52 1.96
C VAL A 218 13.90 10.23 1.42
N ASP A 219 15.02 9.53 1.42
CA ASP A 219 16.24 9.95 0.72
C ASP A 219 16.43 9.12 -0.54
N VAL A 220 16.54 9.77 -1.69
CA VAL A 220 16.84 9.14 -2.97
C VAL A 220 18.34 9.11 -3.17
N VAL A 221 18.92 7.91 -3.27
CA VAL A 221 20.35 7.70 -3.48
C VAL A 221 20.71 7.70 -4.96
N LYS A 222 19.81 7.20 -5.81
CA LYS A 222 19.96 7.17 -7.26
C LYS A 222 18.60 7.00 -7.93
N TYR A 223 18.41 7.78 -8.99
CA TYR A 223 17.25 7.65 -9.89
C TYR A 223 17.73 7.49 -11.34
#